data_0d3fa987549b56de174eed65a46f2f1a
#
_entry.id   0d3fa987549b56de174eed65a46f2f1a
#
_cell.length_a   1.000
_cell.length_b   1.000
_cell.length_c   1.000
_cell.angle_alpha   90.00
_cell.angle_beta   90.00
_cell.angle_gamma   90.00
#
_symmetry.space_group_name_H-M   'P 1'
#
loop_
_entity.id
_entity.type
_entity.pdbx_description
1 polymer ?
#
loop_
_entity_poly.entity_id
_entity_poly.type
_entity_poly.pdbx_seq_one_letter_code
_entity_poly.pdbx_strand_id
1 'polypeptide(L)'
;MNRSQPINLINGKMYCQWPIFISECYESQYFIITYYVNLVTATIFTLLAGGILIMRLIAHRELNLLSNGIIAPLEGFLGFSMLGGIARIVCSVTLIIDVLPTYYIYREMISDAQWVTAQLSVITYLAGVFRTLPHMPFFQPSCSNHQSSTTNMTICVPTSYLIRILYWTISITLIIITSGSAMLAGYFRMKDNRFLLNVFTSIRLVAYGISCAILVIGYSIYGRLFINLTMQSFDLVQGQGEIIEEFQETHIIRDEREERRNLRFKYHIRKMKMFNNSALMTFTFWSLTSFILAFWHDQIWSTLFLSKIQAFIANISTNLIILTVLIVILLSEFVHHKGLDDETRNQLI
;
A
#
# COMPACT_ATOMS: atom_id res chain seq x y z
N MET A 1 8.93 -28.28 31.66
CA MET A 1 9.48 -27.29 30.73
C MET A 1 9.39 -25.93 31.39
N ASN A 2 10.51 -25.36 31.87
CA ASN A 2 10.49 -24.04 32.47
C ASN A 2 10.14 -23.04 31.34
N ARG A 3 8.92 -22.46 31.42
CA ARG A 3 8.59 -21.27 30.64
C ARG A 3 9.63 -20.20 31.02
N SER A 4 10.52 -19.86 30.12
CA SER A 4 11.40 -18.70 30.30
C SER A 4 10.50 -17.53 30.66
N GLN A 5 10.73 -16.93 31.82
CA GLN A 5 9.89 -15.85 32.35
C GLN A 5 9.82 -14.72 31.31
N PRO A 6 8.62 -14.20 31.01
CA PRO A 6 8.46 -13.13 30.07
C PRO A 6 9.19 -11.87 30.55
N ILE A 7 9.81 -11.22 29.62
CA ILE A 7 10.90 -10.26 29.70
C ILE A 7 10.52 -8.92 30.39
N ASN A 8 9.25 -8.63 30.65
CA ASN A 8 8.79 -7.35 31.19
C ASN A 8 7.94 -7.50 32.46
N LEU A 9 8.59 -7.76 33.59
CA LEU A 9 7.98 -7.57 34.90
C LEU A 9 8.22 -6.12 35.36
N ILE A 10 7.24 -5.24 35.19
CA ILE A 10 7.24 -3.91 35.78
C ILE A 10 6.22 -3.93 36.92
N ASN A 11 6.66 -3.60 38.14
CA ASN A 11 5.81 -3.63 39.34
C ASN A 11 5.11 -5.01 39.61
N GLY A 12 5.78 -6.12 39.31
CA GLY A 12 5.22 -7.45 39.51
C GLY A 12 4.12 -7.88 38.51
N LYS A 13 3.82 -7.05 37.52
CA LYS A 13 2.86 -7.34 36.45
C LYS A 13 3.56 -7.63 35.13
N MET A 14 3.13 -8.70 34.47
CA MET A 14 3.61 -9.09 33.16
C MET A 14 2.85 -8.33 32.08
N TYR A 15 3.52 -7.49 31.29
CA TYR A 15 2.90 -6.79 30.16
C TYR A 15 2.92 -7.62 28.88
N CYS A 16 1.86 -7.45 28.08
CA CYS A 16 1.75 -8.15 26.79
C CYS A 16 2.75 -7.60 25.78
N GLN A 17 3.55 -8.45 25.18
CA GLN A 17 4.32 -8.13 23.98
C GLN A 17 3.48 -8.43 22.75
N TRP A 18 2.44 -7.67 22.54
CA TRP A 18 1.33 -7.94 21.65
C TRP A 18 1.66 -8.33 20.20
N PRO A 19 2.82 -7.99 19.60
CA PRO A 19 3.13 -8.54 18.29
C PRO A 19 3.45 -10.05 18.31
N ILE A 20 3.84 -10.59 19.49
CA ILE A 20 4.38 -11.95 19.63
C ILE A 20 3.64 -12.76 20.71
N PHE A 21 3.17 -12.09 21.77
CA PHE A 21 2.59 -12.74 22.94
C PHE A 21 1.47 -11.91 23.56
N ILE A 22 0.26 -12.48 23.65
CA ILE A 22 -0.95 -11.82 24.19
C ILE A 22 -1.67 -12.64 25.26
N SER A 23 -1.22 -13.88 25.53
CA SER A 23 -1.78 -14.78 26.53
C SER A 23 -1.10 -14.60 27.88
N GLU A 24 -1.86 -14.80 28.99
CA GLU A 24 -1.36 -14.76 30.37
C GLU A 24 -0.65 -13.46 30.78
N CYS A 25 -0.96 -12.32 30.13
CA CYS A 25 -0.39 -11.02 30.42
C CYS A 25 -1.45 -10.05 30.96
N TYR A 26 -0.98 -8.93 31.56
CA TYR A 26 -1.90 -7.91 32.08
C TYR A 26 -2.71 -7.31 30.95
N GLU A 27 -4.06 -7.33 31.10
CA GLU A 27 -5.02 -6.90 30.08
C GLU A 27 -5.01 -7.70 28.76
N SER A 28 -4.70 -8.99 28.83
CA SER A 28 -4.75 -9.91 27.69
C SER A 28 -6.08 -9.86 26.93
N GLN A 29 -7.22 -9.64 27.61
CA GLN A 29 -8.54 -9.53 26.98
C GLN A 29 -8.61 -8.42 25.92
N TYR A 30 -8.01 -7.25 26.17
CA TYR A 30 -7.99 -6.17 25.19
C TYR A 30 -7.26 -6.59 23.90
N PHE A 31 -6.10 -7.22 24.04
CA PHE A 31 -5.32 -7.67 22.89
C PHE A 31 -6.00 -8.82 22.16
N ILE A 32 -6.62 -9.76 22.88
CA ILE A 32 -7.39 -10.85 22.28
C ILE A 32 -8.55 -10.27 21.46
N ILE A 33 -9.33 -9.33 22.00
CA ILE A 33 -10.41 -8.66 21.24
C ILE A 33 -9.86 -7.95 20.01
N THR A 34 -8.74 -7.22 20.16
CA THR A 34 -8.09 -6.53 19.03
C THR A 34 -7.70 -7.51 17.92
N TYR A 35 -7.18 -8.68 18.26
CA TYR A 35 -6.82 -9.71 17.29
C TYR A 35 -8.03 -10.44 16.69
N TYR A 36 -9.16 -10.58 17.42
CA TYR A 36 -10.41 -11.04 16.81
C TYR A 36 -10.94 -10.05 15.78
N VAL A 37 -10.93 -8.74 16.07
CA VAL A 37 -11.31 -7.71 15.10
C VAL A 37 -10.36 -7.71 13.91
N ASN A 38 -9.04 -7.86 14.15
CA ASN A 38 -8.04 -8.00 13.09
C ASN A 38 -8.33 -9.22 12.20
N LEU A 39 -8.66 -10.36 12.79
CA LEU A 39 -8.99 -11.60 12.07
C LEU A 39 -10.20 -11.41 11.15
N VAL A 40 -11.29 -10.85 11.68
CA VAL A 40 -12.53 -10.61 10.90
C VAL A 40 -12.28 -9.64 9.76
N THR A 41 -11.65 -8.50 10.06
CA THR A 41 -11.39 -7.47 9.03
C THR A 41 -10.38 -7.95 7.99
N ALA A 42 -9.34 -8.71 8.38
CA ALA A 42 -8.39 -9.33 7.48
C ALA A 42 -9.06 -10.36 6.56
N THR A 43 -9.98 -11.17 7.08
CA THR A 43 -10.74 -12.13 6.27
C THR A 43 -11.58 -11.40 5.21
N ILE A 44 -12.30 -10.36 5.60
CA ILE A 44 -13.15 -9.58 4.68
C ILE A 44 -12.30 -8.98 3.55
N PHE A 45 -11.20 -8.29 3.86
CA PHE A 45 -10.41 -7.68 2.78
C PHE A 45 -9.65 -8.71 1.93
N THR A 46 -9.26 -9.86 2.50
CA THR A 46 -8.63 -10.96 1.74
C THR A 46 -9.58 -11.55 0.72
N LEU A 47 -10.83 -11.81 1.13
CA LEU A 47 -11.88 -12.30 0.23
C LEU A 47 -12.21 -11.26 -0.86
N LEU A 48 -12.26 -9.98 -0.49
CA LEU A 48 -12.50 -8.90 -1.43
C LEU A 48 -11.37 -8.76 -2.45
N ALA A 49 -10.10 -8.74 -2.00
CA ALA A 49 -8.94 -8.66 -2.88
C ALA A 49 -8.85 -9.87 -3.81
N GLY A 50 -9.06 -11.08 -3.28
CA GLY A 50 -9.08 -12.32 -4.06
C GLY A 50 -10.23 -12.34 -5.07
N GLY A 51 -11.44 -11.91 -4.67
CA GLY A 51 -12.60 -11.82 -5.55
C GLY A 51 -12.38 -10.86 -6.72
N ILE A 52 -11.86 -9.65 -6.45
CA ILE A 52 -11.52 -8.68 -7.50
C ILE A 52 -10.45 -9.25 -8.43
N LEU A 53 -9.41 -9.88 -7.88
CA LEU A 53 -8.33 -10.49 -8.68
C LEU A 53 -8.88 -11.58 -9.60
N ILE A 54 -9.73 -12.48 -9.08
CA ILE A 54 -10.35 -13.56 -9.87
C ILE A 54 -11.25 -12.98 -10.97
N MET A 55 -12.10 -11.98 -10.64
CA MET A 55 -12.94 -11.33 -11.65
C MET A 55 -12.11 -10.75 -12.79
N ARG A 56 -10.99 -10.09 -12.48
CA ARG A 56 -10.09 -9.55 -13.51
C ARG A 56 -9.40 -10.65 -14.32
N LEU A 57 -8.97 -11.73 -13.67
CA LEU A 57 -8.38 -12.90 -14.31
C LEU A 57 -9.33 -13.53 -15.36
N ILE A 58 -10.63 -13.60 -15.03
CA ILE A 58 -11.66 -14.15 -15.92
C ILE A 58 -11.96 -13.16 -17.06
N ALA A 59 -12.08 -11.86 -16.76
CA ALA A 59 -12.41 -10.83 -17.75
C ALA A 59 -11.28 -10.60 -18.77
N HIS A 60 -10.03 -10.70 -18.34
CA HIS A 60 -8.85 -10.49 -19.19
C HIS A 60 -8.14 -11.82 -19.42
N ARG A 61 -8.56 -12.60 -20.43
CA ARG A 61 -7.98 -13.92 -20.77
C ARG A 61 -6.47 -13.92 -21.04
N GLU A 62 -5.87 -12.76 -21.34
CA GLU A 62 -4.44 -12.59 -21.56
C GLU A 62 -3.80 -11.78 -20.40
N LEU A 63 -3.71 -12.39 -19.24
CA LEU A 63 -2.98 -11.77 -18.13
C LEU A 63 -1.47 -11.91 -18.35
N ASN A 64 -0.88 -10.89 -18.90
CA ASN A 64 0.57 -10.65 -18.75
C ASN A 64 0.85 -10.18 -17.32
N LEU A 65 0.92 -11.15 -16.36
CA LEU A 65 1.31 -10.87 -14.97
C LEU A 65 2.63 -10.11 -14.88
N LEU A 66 3.52 -10.31 -15.84
CA LEU A 66 4.77 -9.59 -16.01
C LEU A 66 4.70 -8.70 -17.24
N SER A 67 4.35 -7.45 -17.07
CA SER A 67 4.45 -6.47 -18.12
C SER A 67 5.86 -5.86 -18.12
N ASN A 68 6.71 -6.23 -19.12
CA ASN A 68 8.10 -5.75 -19.28
C ASN A 68 8.98 -5.86 -18.01
N GLY A 69 8.87 -6.99 -17.28
CA GLY A 69 9.73 -7.29 -16.13
C GLY A 69 9.33 -6.64 -14.80
N ILE A 70 8.14 -6.03 -14.72
CA ILE A 70 7.49 -5.58 -13.47
C ILE A 70 6.14 -6.28 -13.39
N ILE A 71 5.73 -6.65 -12.18
CA ILE A 71 4.39 -7.21 -11.94
C ILE A 71 3.34 -6.15 -12.33
N ALA A 72 2.29 -6.57 -13.01
CA ALA A 72 1.19 -5.67 -13.39
C ALA A 72 0.65 -4.93 -12.14
N PRO A 73 0.52 -3.59 -12.18
CA PRO A 73 0.40 -2.78 -10.97
C PRO A 73 -0.80 -3.12 -10.08
N LEU A 74 -1.96 -3.26 -10.70
CA LEU A 74 -3.19 -3.52 -9.96
C LEU A 74 -3.28 -4.98 -9.52
N GLU A 75 -2.90 -5.91 -10.38
CA GLU A 75 -2.84 -7.34 -10.08
C GLU A 75 -1.81 -7.64 -8.99
N GLY A 76 -0.66 -6.98 -9.04
CA GLY A 76 0.36 -7.07 -8.01
C GLY A 76 -0.10 -6.48 -6.68
N PHE A 77 -0.76 -5.33 -6.70
CA PHE A 77 -1.38 -4.74 -5.52
C PHE A 77 -2.40 -5.70 -4.89
N LEU A 78 -3.32 -6.25 -5.67
CA LEU A 78 -4.35 -7.19 -5.21
C LEU A 78 -3.72 -8.50 -4.69
N GLY A 79 -2.76 -9.06 -5.42
CA GLY A 79 -2.08 -10.29 -5.04
C GLY A 79 -1.30 -10.16 -3.73
N PHE A 80 -0.49 -9.10 -3.57
CA PHE A 80 0.23 -8.86 -2.33
C PHE A 80 -0.69 -8.46 -1.17
N SER A 81 -1.79 -7.75 -1.43
CA SER A 81 -2.82 -7.46 -0.42
C SER A 81 -3.50 -8.75 0.07
N MET A 82 -3.83 -9.66 -0.84
CA MET A 82 -4.38 -10.98 -0.48
C MET A 82 -3.39 -11.79 0.36
N LEU A 83 -2.12 -11.87 -0.04
CA LEU A 83 -1.06 -12.55 0.73
C LEU A 83 -0.87 -11.92 2.13
N GLY A 84 -0.90 -10.59 2.20
CA GLY A 84 -0.83 -9.85 3.46
C GLY A 84 -2.03 -10.15 4.37
N GLY A 85 -3.21 -10.28 3.80
CA GLY A 85 -4.41 -10.68 4.53
C GLY A 85 -4.31 -12.10 5.07
N ILE A 86 -3.83 -13.05 4.28
CA ILE A 86 -3.58 -14.43 4.73
C ILE A 86 -2.56 -14.42 5.88
N ALA A 87 -1.45 -13.69 5.76
CA ALA A 87 -0.46 -13.57 6.83
C ALA A 87 -1.05 -12.99 8.12
N ARG A 88 -1.96 -11.98 8.02
CA ARG A 88 -2.68 -11.42 9.17
C ARG A 88 -3.64 -12.42 9.82
N ILE A 89 -4.37 -13.20 9.02
CA ILE A 89 -5.26 -14.26 9.51
C ILE A 89 -4.43 -15.28 10.28
N VAL A 90 -3.34 -15.79 9.69
CA VAL A 90 -2.45 -16.76 10.33
C VAL A 90 -1.83 -16.20 11.61
N CYS A 91 -1.36 -14.96 11.60
CA CYS A 91 -0.82 -14.27 12.77
C CYS A 91 -1.87 -14.18 13.90
N SER A 92 -3.09 -13.72 13.58
CA SER A 92 -4.18 -13.58 14.56
C SER A 92 -4.56 -14.90 15.17
N VAL A 93 -4.73 -15.95 14.36
CA VAL A 93 -5.06 -17.30 14.84
C VAL A 93 -3.93 -17.85 15.72
N THR A 94 -2.67 -17.69 15.30
CA THR A 94 -1.50 -18.16 16.07
C THR A 94 -1.44 -17.50 17.44
N LEU A 95 -1.78 -16.21 17.55
CA LEU A 95 -1.73 -15.48 18.82
C LEU A 95 -2.95 -15.75 19.70
N ILE A 96 -4.16 -15.85 19.13
CA ILE A 96 -5.40 -16.12 19.88
C ILE A 96 -5.39 -17.52 20.50
N ILE A 97 -4.98 -18.53 19.71
CA ILE A 97 -4.95 -19.93 20.16
C ILE A 97 -3.65 -20.25 20.91
N ASP A 98 -2.68 -19.33 20.88
CA ASP A 98 -1.33 -19.50 21.45
C ASP A 98 -0.60 -20.73 20.88
N VAL A 99 -0.70 -20.93 19.57
CA VAL A 99 -0.04 -22.03 18.86
C VAL A 99 1.47 -21.81 18.90
N LEU A 100 2.23 -22.88 19.21
CA LEU A 100 3.71 -22.88 19.24
C LEU A 100 4.30 -21.75 20.11
N PRO A 101 3.96 -21.66 21.41
CA PRO A 101 4.35 -20.54 22.27
C PRO A 101 5.86 -20.36 22.44
N THR A 102 6.65 -21.41 22.20
CA THR A 102 8.12 -21.40 22.32
C THR A 102 8.86 -21.16 21.02
N TYR A 103 8.15 -21.17 19.87
CA TYR A 103 8.76 -20.98 18.55
C TYR A 103 8.76 -19.51 18.15
N TYR A 104 9.56 -18.70 18.84
CA TYR A 104 9.63 -17.25 18.63
C TYR A 104 10.05 -16.84 17.20
N ILE A 105 10.93 -17.60 16.55
CA ILE A 105 11.32 -17.34 15.16
C ILE A 105 10.10 -17.35 14.23
N TYR A 106 9.25 -18.37 14.36
CA TYR A 106 8.04 -18.49 13.56
C TYR A 106 7.06 -17.33 13.80
N ARG A 107 6.85 -16.95 15.06
CA ARG A 107 5.96 -15.84 15.43
C ARG A 107 6.46 -14.50 14.91
N GLU A 108 7.77 -14.22 15.02
CA GLU A 108 8.38 -13.00 14.48
C GLU A 108 8.28 -12.98 12.96
N MET A 109 8.54 -14.10 12.27
CA MET A 109 8.44 -14.18 10.81
C MET A 109 7.03 -13.97 10.29
N ILE A 110 6.00 -14.56 10.92
CA ILE A 110 4.61 -14.34 10.53
C ILE A 110 4.17 -12.90 10.81
N SER A 111 4.56 -12.35 11.97
CA SER A 111 4.30 -10.96 12.28
C SER A 111 4.97 -10.01 11.26
N ASP A 112 6.16 -10.35 10.77
CA ASP A 112 6.87 -9.58 9.75
C ASP A 112 6.19 -9.69 8.37
N ALA A 113 5.80 -10.90 7.96
CA ALA A 113 5.23 -11.18 6.65
C ALA A 113 4.03 -10.30 6.31
N GLN A 114 3.16 -10.00 7.28
CA GLN A 114 2.00 -9.13 7.08
C GLN A 114 2.38 -7.69 6.73
N TRP A 115 3.51 -7.19 7.25
CA TRP A 115 3.99 -5.84 6.98
C TRP A 115 4.74 -5.75 5.66
N VAL A 116 5.61 -6.72 5.39
CA VAL A 116 6.37 -6.82 4.14
C VAL A 116 5.41 -6.89 2.94
N THR A 117 4.42 -7.77 3.00
CA THR A 117 3.45 -7.93 1.90
C THR A 117 2.60 -6.66 1.69
N ALA A 118 2.20 -5.97 2.77
CA ALA A 118 1.49 -4.71 2.67
C ALA A 118 2.36 -3.62 1.99
N GLN A 119 3.65 -3.54 2.31
CA GLN A 119 4.55 -2.60 1.65
C GLN A 119 4.83 -2.98 0.20
N LEU A 120 5.03 -4.27 -0.10
CA LEU A 120 5.22 -4.75 -1.47
C LEU A 120 4.01 -4.45 -2.36
N SER A 121 2.79 -4.53 -1.85
CA SER A 121 1.58 -4.19 -2.61
C SER A 121 1.63 -2.73 -3.09
N VAL A 122 2.03 -1.82 -2.22
CA VAL A 122 2.10 -0.39 -2.54
C VAL A 122 3.30 -0.04 -3.42
N ILE A 123 4.47 -0.64 -3.16
CA ILE A 123 5.67 -0.47 -4.00
C ILE A 123 5.36 -0.92 -5.44
N THR A 124 4.68 -2.04 -5.61
CA THR A 124 4.29 -2.56 -6.93
C THR A 124 3.33 -1.63 -7.64
N TYR A 125 2.31 -1.13 -6.95
CA TYR A 125 1.38 -0.17 -7.50
C TYR A 125 2.08 1.12 -7.95
N LEU A 126 2.94 1.68 -7.09
CA LEU A 126 3.68 2.91 -7.38
C LEU A 126 4.65 2.75 -8.57
N ALA A 127 5.36 1.63 -8.64
CA ALA A 127 6.23 1.32 -9.78
C ALA A 127 5.46 1.27 -11.11
N GLY A 128 4.23 0.76 -11.07
CA GLY A 128 3.34 0.75 -12.22
C GLY A 128 2.89 2.14 -12.64
N VAL A 129 2.51 2.99 -11.68
CA VAL A 129 2.15 4.39 -11.95
C VAL A 129 3.34 5.12 -12.61
N PHE A 130 4.55 4.96 -12.09
CA PHE A 130 5.74 5.59 -12.68
C PHE A 130 6.02 5.13 -14.10
N ARG A 131 5.72 3.89 -14.40
CA ARG A 131 5.93 3.33 -15.73
C ARG A 131 4.96 3.88 -16.77
N THR A 132 3.74 4.25 -16.40
CA THR A 132 2.75 4.81 -17.34
C THR A 132 3.09 6.24 -17.74
N LEU A 133 3.86 6.98 -16.93
CA LEU A 133 4.24 8.38 -17.19
C LEU A 133 5.00 8.59 -18.50
N PRO A 134 6.06 7.81 -18.86
CA PRO A 134 6.81 8.02 -20.09
C PRO A 134 6.05 7.72 -21.38
N HIS A 135 4.96 6.96 -21.30
CA HIS A 135 4.15 6.55 -22.45
C HIS A 135 2.99 7.52 -22.75
N MET A 136 2.86 8.60 -21.98
CA MET A 136 1.89 9.64 -22.31
C MET A 136 2.35 10.42 -23.55
N PRO A 137 1.47 10.62 -24.57
CA PRO A 137 1.85 11.15 -25.89
C PRO A 137 2.45 12.56 -25.85
N PHE A 138 2.39 13.25 -24.73
CA PHE A 138 2.91 14.61 -24.54
C PHE A 138 4.28 14.65 -23.85
N PHE A 139 4.86 13.51 -23.52
CA PHE A 139 6.19 13.42 -22.94
C PHE A 139 7.23 13.27 -24.07
N GLN A 140 7.50 14.36 -24.82
CA GLN A 140 8.76 14.42 -25.55
C GLN A 140 9.85 14.79 -24.55
N PRO A 141 10.91 13.98 -24.41
CA PRO A 141 12.08 14.38 -23.63
C PRO A 141 12.75 15.53 -24.37
N SER A 142 12.38 16.76 -23.99
CA SER A 142 13.07 17.98 -24.50
C SER A 142 14.46 18.05 -23.86
N CYS A 143 15.32 17.04 -24.19
CA CYS A 143 16.76 17.16 -24.05
C CYS A 143 17.40 17.81 -25.30
N SER A 144 16.63 18.35 -26.22
CA SER A 144 17.14 19.14 -27.36
C SER A 144 17.08 20.62 -27.02
N ASN A 145 18.26 21.23 -27.04
CA ASN A 145 18.55 22.65 -26.87
C ASN A 145 17.66 23.53 -27.77
N HIS A 146 16.49 23.95 -27.34
CA HIS A 146 15.82 25.12 -27.86
C HIS A 146 15.29 25.94 -26.69
N GLN A 147 15.97 27.07 -26.48
CA GLN A 147 15.57 28.16 -25.60
C GLN A 147 14.16 28.65 -25.95
N SER A 148 13.21 28.43 -25.10
CA SER A 148 12.09 29.32 -24.91
C SER A 148 11.88 29.53 -23.42
N SER A 149 12.06 30.76 -23.02
CA SER A 149 12.04 31.30 -21.67
C SER A 149 10.65 31.27 -21.08
N THR A 150 10.33 30.19 -20.39
CA THR A 150 9.33 30.15 -19.32
C THR A 150 9.82 29.12 -18.33
N THR A 151 9.77 29.41 -17.06
CA THR A 151 10.27 28.63 -15.91
C THR A 151 9.72 27.20 -15.88
N ASN A 152 10.20 26.35 -16.78
CA ASN A 152 9.83 24.95 -16.86
C ASN A 152 10.83 24.17 -16.02
N MET A 153 10.38 23.76 -14.84
CA MET A 153 11.03 22.77 -14.02
C MET A 153 11.13 21.48 -14.85
N THR A 154 12.27 21.24 -15.49
CA THR A 154 12.55 20.02 -16.26
C THR A 154 12.62 18.85 -15.28
N ILE A 155 11.48 18.24 -15.00
CA ILE A 155 11.41 17.04 -14.18
C ILE A 155 11.87 15.88 -15.07
N CYS A 156 13.06 15.37 -14.77
CA CYS A 156 13.62 14.21 -15.46
C CYS A 156 12.80 12.97 -15.06
N VAL A 157 12.00 12.44 -16.00
CA VAL A 157 11.26 11.19 -15.77
C VAL A 157 12.24 10.03 -15.88
N PRO A 158 12.32 9.15 -14.87
CA PRO A 158 13.23 8.02 -14.89
C PRO A 158 12.86 7.07 -16.04
N THR A 159 13.88 6.53 -16.70
CA THR A 159 13.69 5.55 -17.77
C THR A 159 13.01 4.28 -17.22
N SER A 160 12.22 3.58 -18.04
CA SER A 160 11.56 2.32 -17.65
C SER A 160 12.54 1.28 -17.11
N TYR A 161 13.79 1.30 -17.56
CA TYR A 161 14.87 0.43 -17.06
C TYR A 161 15.25 0.79 -15.61
N LEU A 162 15.41 2.08 -15.31
CA LEU A 162 15.73 2.55 -13.95
C LEU A 162 14.59 2.24 -12.96
N ILE A 163 13.33 2.44 -13.36
CA ILE A 163 12.16 2.10 -12.55
C ILE A 163 12.17 0.61 -12.20
N ARG A 164 12.46 -0.26 -13.18
CA ARG A 164 12.55 -1.70 -12.95
C ARG A 164 13.65 -2.08 -11.97
N ILE A 165 14.84 -1.52 -12.12
CA ILE A 165 15.96 -1.77 -11.20
C ILE A 165 15.60 -1.30 -9.79
N LEU A 166 15.09 -0.08 -9.63
CA LEU A 166 14.69 0.47 -8.34
C LEU A 166 13.61 -0.39 -7.67
N TYR A 167 12.59 -0.81 -8.44
CA TYR A 167 11.53 -1.68 -7.94
C TYR A 167 12.08 -2.97 -7.34
N TRP A 168 12.90 -3.71 -8.10
CA TRP A 168 13.44 -4.98 -7.63
C TRP A 168 14.45 -4.79 -6.50
N THR A 169 15.32 -3.78 -6.58
CA THR A 169 16.30 -3.49 -5.53
C THR A 169 15.60 -3.16 -4.21
N ILE A 170 14.64 -2.26 -4.21
CA ILE A 170 13.90 -1.88 -2.99
C ILE A 170 13.13 -3.08 -2.43
N SER A 171 12.42 -3.83 -3.28
CA SER A 171 11.62 -4.98 -2.85
C SER A 171 12.48 -6.10 -2.25
N ILE A 172 13.58 -6.48 -2.92
CA ILE A 172 14.47 -7.54 -2.44
C ILE A 172 15.20 -7.10 -1.16
N THR A 173 15.72 -5.88 -1.13
CA THR A 173 16.42 -5.33 0.04
C THR A 173 15.47 -5.27 1.24
N LEU A 174 14.24 -4.82 1.05
CA LEU A 174 13.22 -4.79 2.10
C LEU A 174 12.99 -6.21 2.65
N ILE A 175 12.71 -7.19 1.80
CA ILE A 175 12.47 -8.58 2.22
C ILE A 175 13.67 -9.13 3.00
N ILE A 176 14.89 -8.99 2.48
CA ILE A 176 16.10 -9.55 3.11
C ILE A 176 16.34 -8.91 4.48
N ILE A 177 16.27 -7.57 4.58
CA ILE A 177 16.58 -6.87 5.84
C ILE A 177 15.49 -7.15 6.88
N THR A 178 14.22 -7.06 6.51
CA THR A 178 13.15 -7.20 7.51
C THR A 178 12.96 -8.65 7.95
N SER A 179 12.87 -9.59 7.01
CA SER A 179 12.70 -11.00 7.36
C SER A 179 13.97 -11.60 8.01
N GLY A 180 15.15 -11.18 7.57
CA GLY A 180 16.41 -11.54 8.23
C GLY A 180 16.47 -11.01 9.67
N SER A 181 16.10 -9.75 9.88
CA SER A 181 16.03 -9.16 11.23
C SER A 181 14.97 -9.83 12.10
N ALA A 182 13.80 -10.18 11.54
CA ALA A 182 12.75 -10.89 12.26
C ALA A 182 13.22 -12.27 12.72
N MET A 183 13.89 -13.03 11.84
CA MET A 183 14.46 -14.34 12.17
C MET A 183 15.50 -14.23 13.29
N LEU A 184 16.42 -13.27 13.20
CA LEU A 184 17.45 -13.03 14.22
C LEU A 184 16.84 -12.54 15.53
N ALA A 185 15.84 -11.66 15.50
CA ALA A 185 15.11 -11.23 16.70
C ALA A 185 14.46 -12.43 17.41
N GLY A 186 13.79 -13.31 16.66
CA GLY A 186 13.21 -14.55 17.20
C GLY A 186 14.27 -15.48 17.79
N TYR A 187 15.42 -15.64 17.14
CA TYR A 187 16.53 -16.44 17.64
C TYR A 187 17.12 -15.88 18.96
N PHE A 188 17.38 -14.56 19.04
CA PHE A 188 17.91 -13.94 20.25
C PHE A 188 16.90 -13.89 21.38
N ARG A 189 15.60 -13.85 21.07
CA ARG A 189 14.53 -14.05 22.07
C ARG A 189 14.59 -15.44 22.69
N MET A 190 14.84 -16.49 21.90
CA MET A 190 15.04 -17.86 22.42
C MET A 190 16.30 -17.98 23.30
N LYS A 191 17.33 -17.18 23.05
CA LYS A 191 18.57 -17.12 23.82
C LYS A 191 18.53 -16.15 25.02
N ASP A 192 17.41 -15.49 25.25
CA ASP A 192 17.22 -14.45 26.27
C ASP A 192 18.26 -13.31 26.21
N ASN A 193 18.75 -13.02 25.02
CA ASN A 193 19.68 -11.91 24.77
C ASN A 193 18.91 -10.65 24.38
N ARG A 194 18.55 -9.84 25.37
CA ARG A 194 17.73 -8.61 25.20
C ARG A 194 18.42 -7.57 24.32
N PHE A 195 19.72 -7.39 24.47
CA PHE A 195 20.44 -6.37 23.69
C PHE A 195 20.33 -6.63 22.19
N LEU A 196 20.67 -7.86 21.74
CA LEU A 196 20.60 -8.22 20.33
C LEU A 196 19.15 -8.29 19.81
N LEU A 197 18.20 -8.74 20.65
CA LEU A 197 16.77 -8.68 20.32
C LEU A 197 16.35 -7.25 19.99
N ASN A 198 16.69 -6.28 20.85
CA ASN A 198 16.34 -4.88 20.64
C ASN A 198 17.01 -4.30 19.40
N VAL A 199 18.28 -4.61 19.16
CA VAL A 199 19.01 -4.17 17.97
C VAL A 199 18.33 -4.66 16.68
N PHE A 200 18.01 -5.95 16.56
CA PHE A 200 17.37 -6.47 15.36
C PHE A 200 15.92 -6.01 15.18
N THR A 201 15.19 -5.81 16.28
CA THR A 201 13.86 -5.19 16.24
C THR A 201 13.94 -3.76 15.73
N SER A 202 14.90 -2.96 16.21
CA SER A 202 15.12 -1.59 15.74
C SER A 202 15.55 -1.54 14.28
N ILE A 203 16.45 -2.42 13.83
CA ILE A 203 16.86 -2.51 12.41
C ILE A 203 15.65 -2.76 11.52
N ARG A 204 14.77 -3.69 11.89
CA ARG A 204 13.53 -3.99 11.17
C ARG A 204 12.62 -2.77 11.06
N LEU A 205 12.38 -2.08 12.17
CA LEU A 205 11.52 -0.90 12.23
C LEU A 205 12.10 0.30 11.45
N VAL A 206 13.42 0.50 11.50
CA VAL A 206 14.12 1.49 10.66
C VAL A 206 13.94 1.17 9.19
N ALA A 207 14.09 -0.10 8.79
CA ALA A 207 13.89 -0.51 7.40
C ALA A 207 12.48 -0.22 6.91
N TYR A 208 11.46 -0.47 7.73
CA TYR A 208 10.07 -0.07 7.43
C TYR A 208 9.92 1.45 7.33
N GLY A 209 10.51 2.20 8.24
CA GLY A 209 10.47 3.66 8.23
C GLY A 209 11.09 4.25 6.96
N ILE A 210 12.26 3.75 6.56
CA ILE A 210 12.94 4.17 5.33
C ILE A 210 12.11 3.80 4.09
N SER A 211 11.57 2.59 4.03
CA SER A 211 10.71 2.17 2.92
C SER A 211 9.48 3.08 2.77
N CYS A 212 8.79 3.39 3.87
CA CYS A 212 7.67 4.34 3.87
C CYS A 212 8.12 5.74 3.46
N ALA A 213 9.30 6.23 3.89
CA ALA A 213 9.84 7.53 3.50
C ALA A 213 10.12 7.59 1.99
N ILE A 214 10.65 6.54 1.39
CA ILE A 214 10.84 6.44 -0.05
C ILE A 214 9.50 6.54 -0.79
N LEU A 215 8.45 5.86 -0.28
CA LEU A 215 7.10 5.96 -0.83
C LEU A 215 6.53 7.39 -0.71
N VAL A 216 6.74 8.08 0.43
CA VAL A 216 6.35 9.48 0.61
C VAL A 216 6.98 10.38 -0.45
N ILE A 217 8.28 10.24 -0.67
CA ILE A 217 9.02 11.00 -1.68
C ILE A 217 8.46 10.68 -3.08
N GLY A 218 8.27 9.40 -3.38
CA GLY A 218 7.70 8.94 -4.64
C GLY A 218 6.32 9.55 -4.92
N TYR A 219 5.39 9.43 -3.98
CA TYR A 219 4.04 10.01 -4.11
C TYR A 219 4.04 11.55 -4.15
N SER A 220 4.95 12.21 -3.43
CA SER A 220 5.06 13.67 -3.43
C SER A 220 5.49 14.22 -4.78
N ILE A 221 6.46 13.59 -5.42
CA ILE A 221 7.03 14.06 -6.68
C ILE A 221 6.16 13.58 -7.85
N TYR A 222 6.03 12.27 -7.99
CA TYR A 222 5.44 11.67 -9.19
C TYR A 222 3.91 11.63 -9.16
N GLY A 223 3.29 11.56 -8.00
CA GLY A 223 1.85 11.65 -7.88
C GLY A 223 1.33 13.03 -8.30
N ARG A 224 2.02 14.10 -7.93
CA ARG A 224 1.70 15.47 -8.40
C ARG A 224 1.95 15.62 -9.89
N LEU A 225 3.09 15.12 -10.38
CA LEU A 225 3.42 15.15 -11.79
C LEU A 225 2.36 14.45 -12.63
N PHE A 226 1.95 13.26 -12.23
CA PHE A 226 0.92 12.49 -12.92
C PHE A 226 -0.41 13.22 -13.00
N ILE A 227 -0.84 13.85 -11.92
CA ILE A 227 -2.07 14.64 -11.89
C ILE A 227 -1.96 15.85 -12.83
N ASN A 228 -0.84 16.57 -12.79
CA ASN A 228 -0.64 17.74 -13.63
C ASN A 228 -0.61 17.38 -15.12
N LEU A 229 0.08 16.29 -15.49
CA LEU A 229 0.12 15.82 -16.89
C LEU A 229 -1.25 15.37 -17.37
N THR A 230 -2.03 14.69 -16.52
CA THR A 230 -3.38 14.28 -16.86
C THR A 230 -4.28 15.50 -17.08
N MET A 231 -4.13 16.56 -16.29
CA MET A 231 -4.85 17.82 -16.50
C MET A 231 -4.44 18.50 -17.82
N GLN A 232 -3.14 18.63 -18.09
CA GLN A 232 -2.64 19.22 -19.34
C GLN A 232 -3.10 18.43 -20.57
N SER A 233 -3.08 17.09 -20.51
CA SER A 233 -3.58 16.25 -21.59
C SER A 233 -5.05 16.51 -21.89
N PHE A 234 -5.85 16.73 -20.84
CA PHE A 234 -7.27 17.04 -20.99
C PHE A 234 -7.50 18.43 -21.62
N ASP A 235 -6.80 19.45 -21.14
CA ASP A 235 -6.91 20.81 -21.65
C ASP A 235 -6.52 20.87 -23.15
N LEU A 236 -5.51 20.09 -23.57
CA LEU A 236 -5.11 20.00 -24.98
C LEU A 236 -6.16 19.30 -25.84
N VAL A 237 -6.77 18.21 -25.35
CA VAL A 237 -7.85 17.52 -26.09
C VAL A 237 -9.08 18.42 -26.22
N GLN A 238 -9.40 19.21 -25.20
CA GLN A 238 -10.50 20.16 -25.23
C GLN A 238 -10.23 21.30 -26.22
N GLY A 239 -9.03 21.89 -26.19
CA GLY A 239 -8.66 22.98 -27.12
C GLY A 239 -8.56 22.51 -28.56
N GLN A 240 -8.19 21.26 -28.86
CA GLN A 240 -8.26 20.73 -30.23
C GLN A 240 -9.69 20.48 -30.68
N GLY A 241 -10.60 20.13 -29.75
CA GLY A 241 -12.04 20.03 -30.04
C GLY A 241 -12.64 21.32 -30.53
N GLU A 242 -12.31 22.44 -29.86
CA GLU A 242 -12.81 23.78 -30.23
C GLU A 242 -12.37 24.23 -31.65
N ILE A 243 -11.14 23.89 -32.07
CA ILE A 243 -10.62 24.22 -33.41
C ILE A 243 -11.33 23.43 -34.52
N ILE A 244 -11.75 22.20 -34.25
CA ILE A 244 -12.45 21.35 -35.22
C ILE A 244 -13.94 21.73 -35.28
N GLU A 245 -14.50 22.28 -34.21
CA GLU A 245 -15.94 22.67 -34.13
C GLU A 245 -16.28 23.93 -34.94
N GLU A 246 -15.32 24.79 -35.22
CA GLU A 246 -15.52 25.96 -36.09
C GLU A 246 -15.89 25.55 -37.52
N PHE A 247 -15.81 24.25 -37.85
CA PHE A 247 -16.10 23.70 -39.19
C PHE A 247 -17.39 22.84 -39.31
N GLN A 248 -18.15 22.61 -38.25
CA GLN A 248 -19.36 21.73 -38.34
C GLN A 248 -20.54 22.22 -37.50
N GLU A 249 -21.58 22.68 -38.22
CA GLU A 249 -22.88 23.17 -37.72
C GLU A 249 -23.86 22.08 -37.21
N THR A 250 -23.63 21.45 -36.04
CA THR A 250 -24.69 20.65 -35.37
C THR A 250 -24.60 20.79 -33.85
N HIS A 251 -25.08 21.95 -33.37
CA HIS A 251 -24.71 22.50 -32.07
C HIS A 251 -25.40 21.97 -30.79
N ILE A 252 -26.57 21.31 -30.81
CA ILE A 252 -27.35 21.19 -29.55
C ILE A 252 -27.16 19.84 -28.81
N ILE A 253 -26.98 18.74 -29.53
CA ILE A 253 -26.83 17.39 -28.87
C ILE A 253 -25.38 17.11 -28.43
N ARG A 254 -24.43 17.82 -29.02
CA ARG A 254 -23.00 17.66 -28.76
C ARG A 254 -22.59 18.28 -27.44
N ASP A 255 -23.16 19.43 -27.11
CA ASP A 255 -22.84 20.23 -25.92
C ASP A 255 -23.10 19.46 -24.59
N GLU A 256 -24.26 18.76 -24.49
CA GLU A 256 -24.56 17.95 -23.29
C GLU A 256 -23.66 16.70 -23.12
N ARG A 257 -23.17 16.12 -24.22
CA ARG A 257 -22.25 14.95 -24.13
C ARG A 257 -20.86 15.41 -23.70
N GLU A 258 -20.44 16.58 -24.14
CA GLU A 258 -19.13 17.15 -23.81
C GLU A 258 -19.11 17.63 -22.37
N GLU A 259 -20.16 18.30 -21.92
CA GLU A 259 -20.30 18.71 -20.52
C GLU A 259 -20.27 17.49 -19.58
N ARG A 260 -21.00 16.40 -19.92
CA ARG A 260 -20.97 15.16 -19.16
C ARG A 260 -19.60 14.49 -19.15
N ARG A 261 -18.84 14.55 -20.28
CA ARG A 261 -17.47 14.05 -20.37
C ARG A 261 -16.54 14.86 -19.47
N ASN A 262 -16.65 16.18 -19.52
CA ASN A 262 -15.87 17.12 -18.72
C ASN A 262 -16.12 16.92 -17.21
N LEU A 263 -17.38 16.73 -16.81
CA LEU A 263 -17.75 16.47 -15.42
C LEU A 263 -17.20 15.12 -14.94
N ARG A 264 -17.29 14.06 -15.75
CA ARG A 264 -16.70 12.74 -15.43
C ARG A 264 -15.20 12.84 -15.26
N PHE A 265 -14.51 13.54 -16.17
CA PHE A 265 -13.06 13.70 -16.12
C PHE A 265 -12.61 14.50 -14.89
N LYS A 266 -13.23 15.64 -14.60
CA LYS A 266 -12.99 16.42 -13.37
C LYS A 266 -13.20 15.59 -12.10
N TYR A 267 -14.21 14.72 -12.10
CA TYR A 267 -14.44 13.78 -11.02
C TYR A 267 -13.28 12.77 -10.86
N HIS A 268 -12.79 12.19 -11.97
CA HIS A 268 -11.66 11.27 -11.94
C HIS A 268 -10.37 11.93 -11.43
N ILE A 269 -10.06 13.13 -11.89
CA ILE A 269 -8.90 13.89 -11.38
C ILE A 269 -9.04 14.18 -9.88
N ARG A 270 -10.20 14.61 -9.44
CA ARG A 270 -10.45 14.87 -8.01
C ARG A 270 -10.25 13.60 -7.17
N LYS A 271 -10.73 12.47 -7.67
CA LYS A 271 -10.54 11.15 -7.03
C LYS A 271 -9.06 10.77 -6.95
N MET A 272 -8.31 10.93 -8.05
CA MET A 272 -6.86 10.68 -8.07
C MET A 272 -6.10 11.58 -7.08
N LYS A 273 -6.44 12.86 -7.03
CA LYS A 273 -5.84 13.83 -6.08
C LYS A 273 -6.13 13.45 -4.63
N MET A 274 -7.35 13.04 -4.34
CA MET A 274 -7.73 12.56 -3.02
C MET A 274 -6.93 11.30 -2.64
N PHE A 275 -6.83 10.32 -3.55
CA PHE A 275 -6.10 9.08 -3.33
C PHE A 275 -4.61 9.35 -3.08
N ASN A 276 -3.98 10.17 -3.91
CA ASN A 276 -2.56 10.54 -3.77
C ASN A 276 -2.29 11.24 -2.42
N ASN A 277 -3.13 12.19 -2.02
CA ASN A 277 -2.98 12.87 -0.73
C ASN A 277 -3.20 11.93 0.47
N SER A 278 -4.18 11.04 0.37
CA SER A 278 -4.45 10.04 1.41
C SER A 278 -3.28 9.06 1.56
N ALA A 279 -2.73 8.58 0.45
CA ALA A 279 -1.54 7.73 0.44
C ALA A 279 -0.35 8.44 1.07
N LEU A 280 -0.10 9.70 0.68
CA LEU A 280 0.98 10.52 1.22
C LEU A 280 0.86 10.68 2.74
N MET A 281 -0.31 11.05 3.25
CA MET A 281 -0.56 11.17 4.69
C MET A 281 -0.36 9.84 5.42
N THR A 282 -0.87 8.75 4.87
CA THR A 282 -0.76 7.41 5.46
C THR A 282 0.71 6.98 5.57
N PHE A 283 1.50 7.11 4.49
CA PHE A 283 2.91 6.71 4.53
C PHE A 283 3.77 7.63 5.38
N THR A 284 3.47 8.93 5.43
CA THR A 284 4.14 9.86 6.36
C THR A 284 3.88 9.43 7.81
N PHE A 285 2.63 9.15 8.15
CA PHE A 285 2.27 8.65 9.47
C PHE A 285 2.99 7.35 9.83
N TRP A 286 2.99 6.36 8.92
CA TRP A 286 3.66 5.08 9.15
C TRP A 286 5.18 5.20 9.21
N SER A 287 5.79 6.08 8.40
CA SER A 287 7.22 6.36 8.46
C SER A 287 7.61 6.92 9.83
N LEU A 288 6.91 7.95 10.30
CA LEU A 288 7.16 8.55 11.61
C LEU A 288 6.94 7.55 12.75
N THR A 289 5.84 6.79 12.70
CA THR A 289 5.52 5.77 13.70
C THR A 289 6.60 4.69 13.76
N SER A 290 7.09 4.23 12.60
CA SER A 290 8.14 3.22 12.53
C SER A 290 9.47 3.72 13.11
N PHE A 291 9.85 4.98 12.85
CA PHE A 291 11.06 5.57 13.47
C PHE A 291 10.89 5.76 14.96
N ILE A 292 9.74 6.27 15.43
CA ILE A 292 9.47 6.40 16.86
C ILE A 292 9.59 5.02 17.54
N LEU A 293 8.99 4.00 16.97
CA LEU A 293 9.09 2.64 17.48
C LEU A 293 10.50 2.08 17.45
N ALA A 294 11.29 2.38 16.42
CA ALA A 294 12.66 1.89 16.32
C ALA A 294 13.53 2.33 17.52
N PHE A 295 13.30 3.52 18.07
CA PHE A 295 14.08 4.07 19.18
C PHE A 295 13.43 3.87 20.55
N TRP A 296 12.10 3.79 20.63
CA TRP A 296 11.35 3.78 21.90
C TRP A 296 10.43 2.57 22.07
N HIS A 297 10.60 1.48 21.28
CA HIS A 297 9.70 0.34 21.35
C HIS A 297 9.59 -0.27 22.76
N ASP A 298 10.69 -0.34 23.53
CA ASP A 298 10.67 -0.88 24.90
C ASP A 298 9.81 -0.01 25.83
N GLN A 299 9.93 1.32 25.77
CA GLN A 299 9.12 2.24 26.57
C GLN A 299 7.66 2.21 26.14
N ILE A 300 7.40 2.12 24.84
CA ILE A 300 6.03 2.07 24.30
C ILE A 300 5.36 0.77 24.71
N TRP A 301 6.03 -0.36 24.58
CA TRP A 301 5.46 -1.65 24.97
C TRP A 301 5.34 -1.83 26.48
N SER A 302 6.18 -1.19 27.28
CA SER A 302 6.06 -1.18 28.74
C SER A 302 4.99 -0.22 29.26
N THR A 303 4.55 0.75 28.45
CA THR A 303 3.50 1.70 28.80
C THR A 303 2.17 1.21 28.24
N LEU A 304 1.30 0.70 29.10
CA LEU A 304 0.05 0.06 28.74
C LEU A 304 -0.83 0.86 27.76
N PHE A 305 -1.00 2.16 28.01
CA PHE A 305 -1.79 3.05 27.18
C PHE A 305 -1.22 3.17 25.74
N LEU A 306 0.09 3.40 25.62
CA LEU A 306 0.76 3.51 24.33
C LEU A 306 0.75 2.18 23.58
N SER A 307 0.96 1.05 24.29
CA SER A 307 0.90 -0.29 23.73
C SER A 307 -0.47 -0.61 23.14
N LYS A 308 -1.56 -0.25 23.85
CA LYS A 308 -2.94 -0.42 23.35
C LYS A 308 -3.23 0.43 22.11
N ILE A 309 -2.87 1.70 22.14
CA ILE A 309 -3.05 2.60 20.99
C ILE A 309 -2.31 2.06 19.78
N GLN A 310 -1.06 1.64 19.97
CA GLN A 310 -0.24 1.12 18.90
C GLN A 310 -0.82 -0.18 18.33
N ALA A 311 -1.26 -1.12 19.18
CA ALA A 311 -1.90 -2.36 18.73
C ALA A 311 -3.16 -2.08 17.91
N PHE A 312 -3.98 -1.10 18.34
CA PHE A 312 -5.17 -0.67 17.61
C PHE A 312 -4.81 -0.09 16.23
N ILE A 313 -3.87 0.85 16.19
CA ILE A 313 -3.42 1.48 14.95
C ILE A 313 -2.81 0.44 14.01
N ALA A 314 -1.93 -0.41 14.50
CA ALA A 314 -1.23 -1.40 13.69
C ALA A 314 -2.18 -2.45 13.08
N ASN A 315 -3.16 -2.93 13.84
CA ASN A 315 -4.03 -4.01 13.39
C ASN A 315 -5.31 -3.50 12.74
N ILE A 316 -6.03 -2.58 13.39
CA ILE A 316 -7.37 -2.19 12.94
C ILE A 316 -7.30 -1.09 11.87
N SER A 317 -6.59 0.00 12.15
CA SER A 317 -6.55 1.14 11.21
C SER A 317 -5.94 0.75 9.87
N THR A 318 -4.89 -0.09 9.86
CA THR A 318 -4.27 -0.57 8.62
C THR A 318 -5.26 -1.39 7.77
N ASN A 319 -6.02 -2.30 8.41
CA ASN A 319 -7.01 -3.09 7.71
C ASN A 319 -8.12 -2.23 7.12
N LEU A 320 -8.59 -1.23 7.87
CA LEU A 320 -9.63 -0.29 7.39
C LEU A 320 -9.15 0.52 6.19
N ILE A 321 -7.89 0.96 6.18
CA ILE A 321 -7.30 1.66 5.03
C ILE A 321 -7.28 0.75 3.80
N ILE A 322 -6.77 -0.48 3.93
CA ILE A 322 -6.73 -1.45 2.83
C ILE A 322 -8.15 -1.74 2.32
N LEU A 323 -9.08 -2.00 3.24
CA LEU A 323 -10.49 -2.26 2.89
C LEU A 323 -11.11 -1.09 2.13
N THR A 324 -10.88 0.15 2.57
CA THR A 324 -11.37 1.35 1.88
C THR A 324 -10.83 1.45 0.45
N VAL A 325 -9.53 1.20 0.26
CA VAL A 325 -8.91 1.20 -1.08
C VAL A 325 -9.53 0.11 -1.97
N LEU A 326 -9.73 -1.10 -1.44
CA LEU A 326 -10.34 -2.19 -2.20
C LEU A 326 -11.80 -1.90 -2.58
N ILE A 327 -12.59 -1.29 -1.68
CA ILE A 327 -13.96 -0.86 -1.99
C ILE A 327 -13.95 0.18 -3.11
N VAL A 328 -13.04 1.15 -3.08
CA VAL A 328 -12.92 2.16 -4.13
C VAL A 328 -12.56 1.52 -5.48
N ILE A 329 -11.67 0.53 -5.50
CA ILE A 329 -11.32 -0.22 -6.71
C ILE A 329 -12.55 -0.97 -7.23
N LEU A 330 -13.24 -1.71 -6.37
CA LEU A 330 -14.43 -2.47 -6.73
C LEU A 330 -15.52 -1.59 -7.33
N LEU A 331 -15.83 -0.47 -6.68
CA LEU A 331 -16.82 0.49 -7.20
C LEU A 331 -16.41 1.07 -8.57
N SER A 332 -15.11 1.29 -8.77
CA SER A 332 -14.58 1.75 -10.06
C SER A 332 -14.79 0.73 -11.18
N GLU A 333 -14.58 -0.55 -10.91
CA GLU A 333 -14.82 -1.64 -11.87
C GLU A 333 -16.30 -1.77 -12.22
N PHE A 334 -17.20 -1.72 -11.23
CA PHE A 334 -18.65 -1.78 -11.47
C PHE A 334 -19.17 -0.62 -12.33
N VAL A 335 -18.70 0.60 -12.08
CA VAL A 335 -19.11 1.78 -12.87
C VAL A 335 -18.64 1.63 -14.31
N HIS A 336 -17.44 1.08 -14.52
CA HIS A 336 -16.90 0.87 -15.86
C HIS A 336 -17.71 -0.18 -16.65
N HIS A 337 -18.08 -1.31 -16.04
CA HIS A 337 -18.91 -2.33 -16.68
C HIS A 337 -20.30 -1.81 -17.05
N LYS A 338 -20.94 -1.07 -16.16
CA LYS A 338 -22.26 -0.51 -16.43
C LYS A 338 -22.25 0.52 -17.57
N GLY A 339 -21.19 1.31 -17.70
CA GLY A 339 -21.00 2.25 -18.80
C GLY A 339 -20.85 1.57 -20.16
N LEU A 340 -20.17 0.42 -20.21
CA LEU A 340 -20.01 -0.40 -21.42
C LEU A 340 -21.33 -1.04 -21.86
N ASP A 341 -22.14 -1.55 -20.92
CA ASP A 341 -23.44 -2.16 -21.21
C ASP A 341 -24.43 -1.11 -21.78
N ASP A 342 -24.44 0.11 -21.26
CA ASP A 342 -25.25 1.20 -21.75
C ASP A 342 -24.82 1.68 -23.15
N GLU A 343 -23.52 1.70 -23.45
CA GLU A 343 -22.98 2.05 -24.77
C GLU A 343 -23.30 1.01 -25.82
N THR A 344 -23.16 -0.27 -25.49
CA THR A 344 -23.50 -1.41 -26.39
C THR A 344 -25.02 -1.46 -26.67
N ARG A 345 -25.83 -1.13 -25.68
CA ARG A 345 -27.29 -1.09 -25.81
C ARG A 345 -27.75 0.07 -26.69
N ASN A 346 -27.06 1.22 -26.65
CA ASN A 346 -27.35 2.38 -27.49
C ASN A 346 -26.83 2.26 -28.93
N GLN A 347 -25.93 1.29 -29.22
CA GLN A 347 -25.47 0.97 -30.56
C GLN A 347 -26.36 -0.05 -31.27
N LEU A 348 -27.21 -0.75 -30.53
CA LEU A 348 -28.15 -1.79 -31.05
C LEU A 348 -29.57 -1.23 -31.28
N ILE A 349 -29.84 0.02 -30.98
CA ILE A 349 -31.06 0.78 -31.27
C ILE A 349 -30.79 1.80 -32.39
#